data_579192878739a32ed90ecf17c2d0eecd
#
_entry.id   579192878739a32ed90ecf17c2d0eecd
#
_cell.length_a   1.000
_cell.length_b   1.000
_cell.length_c   1.000
_cell.angle_alpha   90.00
_cell.angle_beta   90.00
_cell.angle_gamma   90.00
#
_symmetry.space_group_name_H-M   'P 1'
#
loop_
_entity.id
_entity.type
_entity.pdbx_description
1 polymer ?
#
loop_
_entity_poly.entity_id
_entity_poly.type
_entity_poly.pdbx_seq_one_letter_code
_entity_poly.pdbx_strand_id
1 'polypeptide(L)'
;MAEIRTLLTRSLKVLAIGLCACPPALQAQAVNAQPQASDKHKPLLLWLNAGFYSAHFDTDKGLRNSNPGIGVEAVINEDWSATAGGFTNSDDARSNYLGAYYQPWHWGRYKAGVVGGVFNGYPKAFDGGWFPALLPVATWEGERFGLNIAFVPPLQNRLYGAISFQLKIRVP
;
A
#
# COMPACT_ATOMS: atom_id res chain seq x y z
N MET A 1 38.78 -42.97 -14.22
CA MET A 1 40.20 -42.59 -14.12
C MET A 1 40.29 -41.26 -13.43
N ALA A 2 40.95 -41.37 -12.24
CA ALA A 2 41.77 -40.43 -11.52
C ALA A 2 41.10 -39.14 -11.08
N GLU A 3 40.70 -39.03 -9.77
CA GLU A 3 41.50 -38.71 -8.58
C GLU A 3 42.33 -37.43 -8.70
N ILE A 4 42.11 -36.57 -7.67
CA ILE A 4 43.09 -36.06 -6.66
C ILE A 4 42.32 -34.98 -5.87
N ARG A 5 41.90 -35.15 -4.66
CA ARG A 5 42.46 -35.12 -3.30
C ARG A 5 43.67 -34.20 -3.13
N THR A 6 43.57 -33.24 -2.21
CA THR A 6 44.60 -32.89 -1.19
C THR A 6 44.13 -31.64 -0.42
N LEU A 7 43.75 -31.78 0.86
CA LEU A 7 44.46 -31.54 2.13
C LEU A 7 44.61 -30.04 2.49
N LEU A 8 43.87 -29.57 3.48
CA LEU A 8 44.15 -29.47 4.92
C LEU A 8 45.54 -28.94 5.30
N THR A 9 45.63 -27.76 5.85
CA THR A 9 46.47 -27.57 7.04
C THR A 9 46.00 -26.40 7.90
N ARG A 10 45.85 -26.73 9.17
CA ARG A 10 45.62 -25.94 10.37
C ARG A 10 46.77 -24.94 10.59
N SER A 11 46.45 -23.80 11.19
CA SER A 11 47.36 -23.17 12.13
C SER A 11 46.57 -22.42 13.19
N LEU A 12 46.50 -23.05 14.31
CA LEU A 12 46.13 -22.53 15.63
C LEU A 12 47.31 -21.70 16.15
N LYS A 13 47.13 -20.41 16.37
CA LYS A 13 48.06 -19.63 17.21
C LYS A 13 47.27 -19.07 18.38
N VAL A 14 47.45 -19.78 19.49
CA VAL A 14 47.19 -19.31 20.85
C VAL A 14 48.30 -18.30 21.19
N LEU A 15 47.92 -17.10 21.61
CA LEU A 15 48.83 -16.26 22.35
C LEU A 15 48.11 -15.70 23.59
N ALA A 16 48.73 -16.01 24.69
CA ALA A 16 48.26 -15.79 26.05
C ALA A 16 48.55 -14.36 26.54
N ILE A 17 47.57 -13.83 27.28
CA ILE A 17 47.69 -13.17 28.61
C ILE A 17 48.56 -11.91 28.71
N GLY A 18 47.88 -10.81 28.98
CA GLY A 18 48.40 -9.63 29.66
C GLY A 18 47.28 -8.97 30.43
N LEU A 19 47.03 -9.40 31.68
CA LEU A 19 46.22 -8.66 32.64
C LEU A 19 46.95 -7.39 33.04
N CYS A 20 46.44 -6.23 32.60
CA CYS A 20 46.77 -4.96 33.21
C CYS A 20 45.48 -4.40 33.81
N ALA A 21 45.33 -4.56 35.11
CA ALA A 21 44.25 -3.98 35.89
C ALA A 21 44.49 -2.47 36.07
N CYS A 22 43.80 -1.65 35.31
CA CYS A 22 43.61 -0.25 35.64
C CYS A 22 42.16 -0.05 36.10
N PRO A 23 41.91 0.66 37.23
CA PRO A 23 40.55 0.93 37.68
C PRO A 23 39.88 1.88 36.72
N PRO A 24 38.61 1.63 36.36
CA PRO A 24 37.86 2.60 35.53
C PRO A 24 37.52 3.83 36.38
N ALA A 25 38.12 4.96 36.01
CA ALA A 25 37.56 6.25 36.43
C ALA A 25 36.14 6.34 35.90
N LEU A 26 35.16 6.36 36.81
CA LEU A 26 33.77 6.70 36.46
C LEU A 26 33.75 8.17 36.01
N GLN A 27 33.90 8.39 34.72
CA GLN A 27 33.47 9.63 34.10
C GLN A 27 31.95 9.54 33.98
N ALA A 28 31.25 10.23 34.88
CA ALA A 28 29.85 10.54 34.70
C ALA A 28 29.71 11.36 33.43
N GLN A 29 29.41 10.72 32.31
CA GLN A 29 28.93 11.41 31.11
C GLN A 29 27.58 12.00 31.47
N ALA A 30 27.53 13.32 31.64
CA ALA A 30 26.27 14.06 31.62
C ALA A 30 25.58 13.73 30.32
N VAL A 31 24.54 12.90 30.41
CA VAL A 31 23.61 12.68 29.30
C VAL A 31 22.96 14.03 29.03
N ASN A 32 23.48 14.79 28.07
CA ASN A 32 22.77 15.89 27.48
C ASN A 32 21.53 15.31 26.82
N ALA A 33 20.45 15.18 27.59
CA ALA A 33 19.11 14.99 27.05
C ALA A 33 18.78 16.26 26.28
N GLN A 34 19.16 16.30 25.01
CA GLN A 34 18.56 17.24 24.09
C GLN A 34 17.06 16.98 24.14
N PRO A 35 16.23 18.03 24.33
CA PRO A 35 14.80 17.87 24.19
C PRO A 35 14.56 17.25 22.80
N GLN A 36 14.09 16.03 22.73
CA GLN A 36 13.55 15.46 21.50
C GLN A 36 12.55 16.49 21.00
N ALA A 37 12.87 17.09 19.85
CA ALA A 37 11.94 17.95 19.15
C ALA A 37 10.62 17.20 19.11
N SER A 38 9.61 17.75 19.76
CA SER A 38 8.27 17.16 19.76
C SER A 38 7.92 16.93 18.30
N ASP A 39 7.74 15.69 17.94
CA ASP A 39 7.21 15.28 16.65
C ASP A 39 5.88 16.00 16.50
N LYS A 40 5.89 17.15 15.83
CA LYS A 40 4.64 17.86 15.52
C LYS A 40 3.90 16.89 14.63
N HIS A 41 2.92 16.22 15.20
CA HIS A 41 2.01 15.34 14.48
C HIS A 41 1.52 16.11 13.25
N LYS A 42 2.05 15.76 12.06
CA LYS A 42 1.49 16.28 10.82
C LYS A 42 0.00 15.92 10.85
N PRO A 43 -0.90 16.89 10.64
CA PRO A 43 -2.32 16.58 10.64
C PRO A 43 -2.58 15.47 9.62
N LEU A 44 -3.38 14.48 9.99
CA LEU A 44 -3.74 13.37 9.13
C LEU A 44 -4.46 13.93 7.91
N LEU A 45 -3.88 13.75 6.73
CA LEU A 45 -4.49 14.17 5.48
C LEU A 45 -5.56 13.15 5.08
N LEU A 46 -6.79 13.61 4.98
CA LEU A 46 -7.94 12.79 4.61
C LEU A 46 -8.51 13.23 3.25
N TRP A 47 -8.95 12.24 2.48
CA TRP A 47 -9.74 12.43 1.28
C TRP A 47 -11.10 11.74 1.46
N LEU A 48 -12.16 12.41 1.04
CA LEU A 48 -13.47 11.81 0.85
C LEU A 48 -13.53 11.32 -0.60
N ASN A 49 -13.78 10.04 -0.77
CA ASN A 49 -13.85 9.39 -2.07
C ASN A 49 -15.32 9.30 -2.54
N ALA A 50 -15.58 9.63 -3.79
CA ALA A 50 -16.83 9.32 -4.46
C ALA A 50 -16.90 7.80 -4.79
N GLY A 51 -17.99 7.38 -5.38
CA GLY A 51 -18.07 6.07 -6.04
C GLY A 51 -17.14 5.98 -7.25
N PHE A 52 -17.33 4.94 -8.03
CA PHE A 52 -16.48 4.67 -9.20
C PHE A 52 -17.24 4.93 -10.50
N TYR A 53 -16.52 5.34 -11.54
CA TYR A 53 -16.93 5.18 -12.92
C TYR A 53 -16.04 4.14 -13.57
N SER A 54 -16.61 3.02 -14.06
CA SER A 54 -15.85 1.90 -14.62
C SER A 54 -16.11 1.80 -16.12
N ALA A 55 -15.11 2.08 -16.94
CA ALA A 55 -15.15 1.83 -18.37
C ALA A 55 -14.77 0.36 -18.61
N HIS A 56 -15.78 -0.47 -18.83
CA HIS A 56 -15.59 -1.91 -19.07
C HIS A 56 -15.07 -2.18 -20.48
N PHE A 57 -14.19 -3.18 -20.62
CA PHE A 57 -13.65 -3.61 -21.92
C PHE A 57 -14.68 -4.42 -22.71
N ASP A 58 -15.60 -5.09 -22.00
CA ASP A 58 -16.70 -5.85 -22.59
C ASP A 58 -17.99 -5.07 -22.42
N THR A 59 -18.51 -4.50 -23.52
CA THR A 59 -19.70 -3.64 -23.53
C THR A 59 -21.01 -4.41 -23.66
N ASP A 60 -20.95 -5.70 -24.01
CA ASP A 60 -22.13 -6.52 -24.35
C ASP A 60 -22.76 -7.20 -23.12
N LYS A 61 -22.19 -7.01 -21.95
CA LYS A 61 -22.61 -7.68 -20.69
C LYS A 61 -23.68 -6.92 -19.90
N GLY A 62 -24.09 -5.74 -20.34
CA GLY A 62 -25.06 -4.93 -19.62
C GLY A 62 -24.59 -4.41 -18.26
N LEU A 63 -23.27 -4.28 -18.10
CA LEU A 63 -22.65 -3.83 -16.86
C LEU A 63 -22.89 -2.34 -16.63
N ARG A 64 -23.11 -1.99 -15.38
CA ARG A 64 -23.22 -0.61 -14.97
C ARG A 64 -21.84 0.06 -14.92
N ASN A 65 -21.71 1.21 -15.60
CA ASN A 65 -20.48 1.99 -15.58
C ASN A 65 -20.43 2.99 -14.40
N SER A 66 -21.58 3.59 -14.07
CA SER A 66 -21.67 4.54 -12.95
C SER A 66 -21.98 3.81 -11.66
N ASN A 67 -21.04 3.73 -10.76
CA ASN A 67 -21.06 2.97 -9.52
C ASN A 67 -21.08 3.94 -8.33
N PRO A 68 -22.26 4.52 -7.97
CA PRO A 68 -22.35 5.52 -6.90
C PRO A 68 -21.92 4.93 -5.56
N GLY A 69 -21.22 5.74 -4.77
CA GLY A 69 -20.71 5.30 -3.48
C GLY A 69 -20.00 6.41 -2.73
N ILE A 70 -19.51 6.08 -1.55
CA ILE A 70 -18.76 6.96 -0.68
C ILE A 70 -17.67 6.17 0.04
N GLY A 71 -16.52 6.78 0.24
CA GLY A 71 -15.41 6.20 0.98
C GLY A 71 -14.50 7.27 1.55
N VAL A 72 -13.48 6.82 2.24
CA VAL A 72 -12.43 7.66 2.81
C VAL A 72 -11.07 7.09 2.44
N GLU A 73 -10.08 7.98 2.31
CA GLU A 73 -8.68 7.62 2.17
C GLU A 73 -7.88 8.46 3.16
N ALA A 74 -7.12 7.78 4.02
CA ALA A 74 -6.23 8.39 5.02
C ALA A 74 -4.78 8.24 4.57
N VAL A 75 -4.11 9.35 4.34
CA VAL A 75 -2.70 9.36 3.93
C VAL A 75 -1.82 9.11 5.14
N ILE A 76 -1.06 8.02 5.12
CA ILE A 76 -0.17 7.61 6.21
C ILE A 76 1.21 8.27 6.04
N ASN A 77 1.74 8.22 4.82
CA ASN A 77 2.99 8.86 4.42
C ASN A 77 2.99 9.13 2.91
N GLU A 78 4.15 9.44 2.33
CA GLU A 78 4.24 9.78 0.91
C GLU A 78 3.81 8.64 -0.01
N ASP A 79 4.11 7.38 0.36
CA ASP A 79 3.87 6.19 -0.45
C ASP A 79 2.58 5.44 -0.07
N TRP A 80 2.12 5.57 1.18
CA TRP A 80 1.06 4.75 1.72
C TRP A 80 -0.17 5.56 2.11
N SER A 81 -1.34 5.05 1.73
CA SER A 81 -2.62 5.47 2.30
C SER A 81 -3.54 4.28 2.54
N ALA A 82 -4.39 4.38 3.55
CA ALA A 82 -5.44 3.40 3.82
C ALA A 82 -6.77 3.89 3.24
N THR A 83 -7.61 2.99 2.75
CA THR A 83 -8.91 3.35 2.16
C THR A 83 -10.01 2.38 2.56
N ALA A 84 -11.20 2.90 2.74
CA ALA A 84 -12.41 2.11 2.99
C ALA A 84 -13.65 2.81 2.43
N GLY A 85 -14.65 2.03 2.05
CA GLY A 85 -15.89 2.60 1.55
C GLY A 85 -16.89 1.56 1.08
N GLY A 86 -17.99 2.07 0.50
CA GLY A 86 -19.02 1.25 -0.10
C GLY A 86 -19.61 1.91 -1.34
N PHE A 87 -20.02 1.10 -2.29
CA PHE A 87 -20.57 1.55 -3.57
C PHE A 87 -21.56 0.52 -4.14
N THR A 88 -22.37 0.94 -5.10
CA THR A 88 -23.14 0.01 -5.94
C THR A 88 -22.25 -0.44 -7.08
N ASN A 89 -21.99 -1.73 -7.19
CA ASN A 89 -21.06 -2.28 -8.18
C ASN A 89 -21.67 -2.42 -9.59
N SER A 90 -20.88 -2.94 -10.53
CA SER A 90 -21.30 -3.10 -11.93
C SER A 90 -22.36 -4.17 -12.15
N ASP A 91 -22.63 -5.04 -11.18
CA ASP A 91 -23.72 -6.03 -11.17
C ASP A 91 -24.98 -5.50 -10.42
N ASP A 92 -25.08 -4.19 -10.17
CA ASP A 92 -26.15 -3.53 -9.38
C ASP A 92 -26.27 -3.99 -7.92
N ALA A 93 -25.26 -4.67 -7.38
CA ALA A 93 -25.20 -5.13 -6.00
C ALA A 93 -24.42 -4.15 -5.11
N ARG A 94 -24.68 -4.18 -3.80
CA ARG A 94 -23.91 -3.41 -2.82
C ARG A 94 -22.57 -4.05 -2.56
N SER A 95 -21.51 -3.27 -2.69
CA SER A 95 -20.13 -3.65 -2.38
C SER A 95 -19.54 -2.77 -1.31
N ASN A 96 -18.67 -3.35 -0.49
CA ASN A 96 -17.80 -2.64 0.42
C ASN A 96 -16.35 -3.01 0.12
N TYR A 97 -15.45 -2.11 0.47
CA TYR A 97 -14.01 -2.34 0.33
C TYR A 97 -13.23 -1.81 1.53
N LEU A 98 -12.11 -2.47 1.80
CA LEU A 98 -11.10 -2.04 2.75
C LEU A 98 -9.74 -2.37 2.16
N GLY A 99 -8.82 -1.42 2.13
CA GLY A 99 -7.52 -1.63 1.51
C GLY A 99 -6.50 -0.56 1.80
N ALA A 100 -5.36 -0.67 1.13
CA ALA A 100 -4.28 0.30 1.17
C ALA A 100 -3.70 0.53 -0.22
N TYR A 101 -3.32 1.75 -0.47
CA TYR A 101 -2.49 2.12 -1.62
C TYR A 101 -1.03 2.05 -1.22
N TYR A 102 -0.20 1.51 -2.11
CA TYR A 102 1.24 1.62 -2.11
C TYR A 102 1.69 2.22 -3.43
N GLN A 103 2.11 3.49 -3.42
CA GLN A 103 2.40 4.28 -4.60
C GLN A 103 3.79 4.95 -4.51
N PRO A 104 4.88 4.16 -4.67
CA PRO A 104 6.25 4.66 -4.51
C PRO A 104 6.75 5.50 -5.68
N TRP A 105 6.05 5.54 -6.81
CA TRP A 105 6.46 6.33 -7.97
C TRP A 105 5.73 7.67 -7.98
N HIS A 106 6.50 8.76 -7.86
CA HIS A 106 6.00 10.13 -7.75
C HIS A 106 6.55 11.03 -8.85
N TRP A 107 5.65 11.81 -9.50
CA TRP A 107 5.99 12.82 -10.50
C TRP A 107 5.14 14.08 -10.26
N GLY A 108 5.61 14.97 -9.40
CA GLY A 108 4.86 16.15 -9.02
C GLY A 108 3.53 15.81 -8.35
N ARG A 109 2.42 16.02 -9.05
CA ARG A 109 1.05 15.72 -8.55
C ARG A 109 0.57 14.31 -8.91
N TYR A 110 1.39 13.53 -9.58
CA TYR A 110 1.05 12.16 -9.99
C TYR A 110 1.77 11.14 -9.12
N LYS A 111 1.07 10.07 -8.81
CA LYS A 111 1.59 8.89 -8.12
C LYS A 111 1.20 7.64 -8.89
N ALA A 112 1.99 6.59 -8.81
CA ALA A 112 1.63 5.30 -9.35
C ALA A 112 2.11 4.17 -8.44
N GLY A 113 1.43 3.05 -8.54
CA GLY A 113 1.71 1.86 -7.75
C GLY A 113 0.57 0.86 -7.81
N VAL A 114 0.20 0.34 -6.65
CA VAL A 114 -0.88 -0.65 -6.52
C VAL A 114 -1.83 -0.25 -5.39
N VAL A 115 -3.09 -0.68 -5.51
CA VAL A 115 -4.04 -0.74 -4.39
C VAL A 115 -4.35 -2.20 -4.10
N GLY A 116 -4.15 -2.60 -2.86
CA GLY A 116 -4.44 -3.95 -2.37
C GLY A 116 -5.47 -3.90 -1.26
N GLY A 117 -6.35 -4.92 -1.21
CA GLY A 117 -7.37 -4.96 -0.19
C GLY A 117 -8.37 -6.09 -0.38
N VAL A 118 -9.49 -5.95 0.28
CA VAL A 118 -10.61 -6.90 0.20
C VAL A 118 -11.88 -6.16 -0.24
N PHE A 119 -12.66 -6.85 -1.06
CA PHE A 119 -13.95 -6.40 -1.62
C PHE A 119 -15.01 -7.46 -1.38
N ASN A 120 -16.29 -7.06 -1.40
CA ASN A 120 -17.41 -7.99 -1.37
C ASN A 120 -18.52 -7.56 -2.33
N GLY A 121 -19.61 -8.33 -2.36
CA GLY A 121 -20.85 -7.95 -3.04
C GLY A 121 -20.89 -8.26 -4.53
N TYR A 122 -19.91 -8.94 -5.10
CA TYR A 122 -19.94 -9.42 -6.48
C TYR A 122 -20.52 -10.83 -6.55
N PRO A 123 -21.76 -11.02 -7.07
CA PRO A 123 -22.43 -12.34 -7.04
C PRO A 123 -21.64 -13.45 -7.74
N LYS A 124 -20.93 -13.10 -8.83
CA LYS A 124 -20.12 -14.03 -9.61
C LYS A 124 -18.72 -14.26 -9.01
N ALA A 125 -18.29 -13.43 -8.07
CA ALA A 125 -17.02 -13.56 -7.38
C ALA A 125 -17.28 -13.96 -5.93
N PHE A 126 -16.94 -15.21 -5.58
CA PHE A 126 -17.06 -15.75 -4.23
C PHE A 126 -18.49 -15.65 -3.62
N ASP A 127 -19.53 -15.80 -4.46
CA ASP A 127 -20.95 -15.75 -4.05
C ASP A 127 -21.31 -14.46 -3.28
N GLY A 128 -20.69 -13.33 -3.66
CA GLY A 128 -20.87 -12.04 -2.99
C GLY A 128 -20.06 -11.89 -1.69
N GLY A 129 -19.31 -12.90 -1.28
CA GLY A 129 -18.44 -12.84 -0.10
C GLY A 129 -17.21 -11.96 -0.30
N TRP A 130 -16.40 -11.83 0.75
CA TRP A 130 -15.15 -11.09 0.72
C TRP A 130 -14.08 -11.82 -0.09
N PHE A 131 -13.39 -11.10 -0.96
CA PHE A 131 -12.26 -11.62 -1.72
C PHE A 131 -11.12 -10.59 -1.80
N PRO A 132 -9.86 -11.03 -1.86
CA PRO A 132 -8.73 -10.14 -2.03
C PRO A 132 -8.61 -9.65 -3.47
N ALA A 133 -8.15 -8.41 -3.64
CA ALA A 133 -7.77 -7.87 -4.94
C ALA A 133 -6.49 -7.03 -4.80
N LEU A 134 -5.69 -7.04 -5.87
CA LEU A 134 -4.51 -6.19 -6.04
C LEU A 134 -4.56 -5.60 -7.44
N LEU A 135 -4.66 -4.27 -7.53
CA LEU A 135 -4.88 -3.58 -8.78
C LEU A 135 -3.77 -2.55 -9.02
N PRO A 136 -3.21 -2.44 -10.22
CA PRO A 136 -2.41 -1.29 -10.61
C PRO A 136 -3.23 -0.01 -10.51
N VAL A 137 -2.62 1.05 -10.00
CA VAL A 137 -3.28 2.34 -9.80
C VAL A 137 -2.34 3.49 -10.14
N ALA A 138 -2.93 4.51 -10.74
CA ALA A 138 -2.34 5.84 -10.87
C ALA A 138 -3.25 6.85 -10.18
N THR A 139 -2.65 7.85 -9.54
CA THR A 139 -3.37 8.90 -8.80
C THR A 139 -2.86 10.26 -9.25
N TRP A 140 -3.78 11.18 -9.42
CA TRP A 140 -3.50 12.60 -9.52
C TRP A 140 -4.06 13.32 -8.29
N GLU A 141 -3.26 14.20 -7.65
CA GLU A 141 -3.67 14.96 -6.47
C GLU A 141 -3.42 16.46 -6.67
N GLY A 142 -4.51 17.20 -6.76
CA GLY A 142 -4.49 18.65 -6.71
C GLY A 142 -4.60 19.16 -5.26
N GLU A 143 -4.88 20.45 -5.10
CA GLU A 143 -5.02 21.07 -3.77
C GLU A 143 -6.28 20.62 -3.04
N ARG A 144 -7.40 20.52 -3.75
CA ARG A 144 -8.72 20.16 -3.22
C ARG A 144 -9.32 18.90 -3.82
N PHE A 145 -8.97 18.59 -5.06
CA PHE A 145 -9.50 17.47 -5.82
C PHE A 145 -8.40 16.51 -6.20
N GLY A 146 -8.74 15.24 -6.29
CA GLY A 146 -7.88 14.19 -6.78
C GLY A 146 -8.68 13.15 -7.57
N LEU A 147 -7.93 12.30 -8.28
CA LEU A 147 -8.47 11.24 -9.10
C LEU A 147 -7.62 9.99 -8.93
N ASN A 148 -8.22 8.89 -8.53
CA ASN A 148 -7.62 7.56 -8.57
C ASN A 148 -8.08 6.87 -9.85
N ILE A 149 -7.16 6.25 -10.58
CA ILE A 149 -7.41 5.47 -11.80
C ILE A 149 -6.85 4.08 -11.56
N ALA A 150 -7.73 3.08 -11.49
CA ALA A 150 -7.34 1.69 -11.26
C ALA A 150 -7.61 0.85 -12.52
N PHE A 151 -6.67 -0.04 -12.84
CA PHE A 151 -6.86 -1.05 -13.86
C PHE A 151 -7.37 -2.33 -13.21
N VAL A 152 -8.58 -2.75 -13.58
CA VAL A 152 -9.19 -4.01 -13.15
C VAL A 152 -8.93 -5.04 -14.25
N PRO A 153 -8.07 -6.06 -14.01
CA PRO A 153 -7.82 -7.08 -15.00
C PRO A 153 -9.06 -7.97 -15.17
N PRO A 154 -9.35 -8.44 -16.40
CA PRO A 154 -10.41 -9.41 -16.60
C PRO A 154 -10.02 -10.76 -15.97
N LEU A 155 -10.85 -11.27 -15.08
CA LEU A 155 -10.72 -12.61 -14.52
C LEU A 155 -11.83 -13.48 -15.10
N GLN A 156 -11.47 -14.51 -15.86
CA GLN A 156 -12.40 -15.38 -16.56
C GLN A 156 -13.59 -15.79 -15.65
N ASN A 157 -14.81 -15.48 -16.11
CA ASN A 157 -16.09 -15.79 -15.46
C ASN A 157 -16.31 -15.22 -14.04
N ARG A 158 -15.44 -14.33 -13.53
CA ARG A 158 -15.55 -13.77 -12.19
C ARG A 158 -15.60 -12.25 -12.13
N LEU A 159 -14.72 -11.58 -12.87
CA LEU A 159 -14.66 -10.12 -12.93
C LEU A 159 -14.46 -9.67 -14.38
N TYR A 160 -15.24 -8.68 -14.79
CA TYR A 160 -15.07 -8.03 -16.09
C TYR A 160 -13.98 -6.98 -16.00
N GLY A 161 -13.11 -6.98 -17.01
CA GLY A 161 -12.02 -6.00 -17.08
C GLY A 161 -12.54 -4.59 -17.28
N ALA A 162 -11.91 -3.62 -16.61
CA ALA A 162 -12.29 -2.22 -16.69
C ALA A 162 -11.14 -1.28 -16.35
N ILE A 163 -11.25 -0.03 -16.77
CA ILE A 163 -10.53 1.09 -16.16
C ILE A 163 -11.52 1.82 -15.25
N SER A 164 -11.21 1.89 -13.97
CA SER A 164 -12.07 2.51 -12.96
C SER A 164 -11.50 3.84 -12.51
N PHE A 165 -12.35 4.85 -12.47
CA PHE A 165 -12.05 6.22 -12.06
C PHE A 165 -12.78 6.53 -10.76
N GLN A 166 -12.07 7.08 -9.77
CA GLN A 166 -12.64 7.51 -8.50
C GLN A 166 -12.21 8.93 -8.18
N LEU A 167 -13.17 9.85 -8.16
CA LEU A 167 -12.93 11.22 -7.72
C LEU A 167 -12.77 11.25 -6.20
N LYS A 168 -11.88 12.15 -5.72
CA LYS A 168 -11.70 12.40 -4.29
C LYS A 168 -11.58 13.89 -3.99
N ILE A 169 -12.04 14.28 -2.81
CA ILE A 169 -12.03 15.66 -2.31
C ILE A 169 -11.27 15.67 -0.99
N ARG A 170 -10.30 16.58 -0.88
CA ARG A 170 -9.53 16.75 0.36
C ARG A 170 -10.44 17.31 1.46
N VAL A 171 -10.41 16.64 2.60
CA VAL A 171 -11.06 17.13 3.82
C VAL A 171 -10.13 18.18 4.46
N PRO A 172 -10.63 19.36 4.80
CA PRO A 172 -9.87 20.44 5.43
C PRO A 172 -9.26 20.06 6.77
#